data_b7ca2ed210d7b37e32730eb156ca025b
#
_entry.id   b7ca2ed210d7b37e32730eb156ca025b
#
_cell.length_a   1.000
_cell.length_b   1.000
_cell.length_c   1.000
_cell.angle_alpha   90.00
_cell.angle_beta   90.00
_cell.angle_gamma   90.00
#
_symmetry.space_group_name_H-M   'P 1'
#
loop_
_entity.id
_entity.type
_entity.pdbx_description
1 polymer ?
#
loop_
_entity_poly.entity_id
_entity_poly.type
_entity_poly.pdbx_seq_one_letter_code
_entity_poly.pdbx_strand_id
1 'polypeptide(L)'
;DKKYKEALFFGLQYYLKEYLTEPITREHAEEFFDYRRQILGHVPDDIRTKINSLVKLGYWPLRVKAVAEGTRVQNRNALMTVTNTRDGFYWCVGYVESLLLKVWNTTTVATYSNQLKRLFTAWCERTGGIPELIPFQVHDFGYRGCSSEETAALSGMSHLVNFLGTDTITAIKAARQYYNAEEPVGLSVPASEHSVMCSFGRHGEIAAFRNMLAKNPTGIVSIVSDTYNLWEILTTGVDQLREEILARNGKLVFRPDSGDPEEILCGDPKAPVGSPERLGVFEILAAKFGTETTRTGHRLLNPKIGVIYGDAMYYERIERILAKMDAMGLCSSNLV
;
A
#
# COMPACT_ATOMS: atom_id res chain seq x y z
N ASP A 1 -17.47 -5.29 8.96
CA ASP A 1 -17.79 -4.76 7.64
C ASP A 1 -18.64 -5.77 6.89
N LYS A 2 -19.76 -5.35 6.29
CA LYS A 2 -20.63 -6.22 5.49
C LYS A 2 -20.02 -6.56 4.11
N LYS A 3 -19.01 -5.80 3.70
CA LYS A 3 -18.39 -5.90 2.37
C LYS A 3 -17.50 -7.14 2.24
N TYR A 4 -16.69 -7.42 3.25
CA TYR A 4 -15.81 -8.58 3.24
C TYR A 4 -16.32 -9.64 4.21
N LYS A 5 -16.32 -10.91 3.78
CA LYS A 5 -16.75 -12.06 4.61
C LYS A 5 -15.65 -12.58 5.51
N GLU A 6 -14.41 -12.23 5.21
CA GLU A 6 -13.19 -12.68 5.88
C GLU A 6 -12.30 -11.50 6.20
N ALA A 7 -11.54 -11.59 7.28
CA ALA A 7 -10.44 -10.69 7.61
C ALA A 7 -9.12 -11.46 7.55
N LEU A 8 -8.06 -10.84 7.05
CA LEU A 8 -6.70 -11.35 7.14
C LEU A 8 -6.08 -10.81 8.43
N PHE A 9 -5.95 -11.67 9.43
CA PHE A 9 -5.44 -11.29 10.73
C PHE A 9 -3.95 -10.96 10.67
N PHE A 10 -3.57 -9.77 11.15
CA PHE A 10 -2.18 -9.32 11.13
C PHE A 10 -1.94 -8.17 12.12
N GLY A 11 -0.72 -8.08 12.67
CA GLY A 11 -0.22 -6.94 13.43
C GLY A 11 -0.16 -7.15 14.94
N LEU A 12 -0.61 -8.26 15.49
CA LEU A 12 -0.60 -8.51 16.94
C LEU A 12 0.83 -8.55 17.52
N GLN A 13 1.78 -9.16 16.81
CA GLN A 13 3.17 -9.24 17.28
C GLN A 13 3.78 -7.87 17.55
N TYR A 14 3.45 -6.86 16.74
CA TYR A 14 3.89 -5.50 16.98
C TYR A 14 3.49 -5.03 18.38
N TYR A 15 2.18 -5.07 18.69
CA TYR A 15 1.66 -4.59 19.97
C TYR A 15 2.21 -5.38 21.16
N LEU A 16 2.41 -6.68 21.02
CA LEU A 16 2.99 -7.51 22.06
C LEU A 16 4.47 -7.12 22.31
N LYS A 17 5.27 -7.02 21.25
CA LYS A 17 6.69 -6.73 21.33
C LYS A 17 6.97 -5.30 21.79
N GLU A 18 6.21 -4.32 21.29
CA GLU A 18 6.43 -2.92 21.59
C GLU A 18 5.99 -2.55 23.02
N TYR A 19 4.86 -3.11 23.48
CA TYR A 19 4.23 -2.61 24.71
C TYR A 19 4.17 -3.61 25.87
N LEU A 20 4.33 -4.93 25.61
CA LEU A 20 4.06 -5.94 26.63
C LEU A 20 5.23 -6.88 26.92
N THR A 21 6.38 -6.73 26.26
CA THR A 21 7.60 -7.48 26.57
C THR A 21 8.40 -6.86 27.70
N GLU A 22 8.37 -5.53 27.80
CA GLU A 22 9.07 -4.82 28.87
C GLU A 22 8.20 -4.69 30.13
N PRO A 23 8.81 -4.75 31.33
CA PRO A 23 8.09 -4.58 32.57
C PRO A 23 7.65 -3.13 32.78
N ILE A 24 6.55 -2.93 33.50
CA ILE A 24 6.21 -1.62 34.04
C ILE A 24 7.21 -1.25 35.13
N THR A 25 7.85 -0.10 34.97
CA THR A 25 8.79 0.45 35.95
C THR A 25 8.06 1.20 37.06
N ARG A 26 8.79 1.53 38.11
CA ARG A 26 8.28 2.39 39.20
C ARG A 26 7.97 3.80 38.68
N GLU A 27 8.75 4.31 37.75
CA GLU A 27 8.54 5.62 37.13
C GLU A 27 7.21 5.65 36.35
N HIS A 28 6.94 4.62 35.53
CA HIS A 28 5.66 4.47 34.84
C HIS A 28 4.47 4.40 35.81
N ALA A 29 4.64 3.75 36.97
CA ALA A 29 3.57 3.66 37.96
C ALA A 29 3.30 5.02 38.61
N GLU A 30 4.35 5.79 39.00
CA GLU A 30 4.20 7.13 39.60
C GLU A 30 3.58 8.11 38.59
N GLU A 31 4.00 8.09 37.32
CA GLU A 31 3.41 8.90 36.25
C GLU A 31 1.91 8.57 36.08
N PHE A 32 1.55 7.29 36.06
CA PHE A 32 0.15 6.85 36.01
C PHE A 32 -0.64 7.37 37.24
N PHE A 33 -0.07 7.35 38.44
CA PHE A 33 -0.72 7.86 39.63
C PHE A 33 -0.89 9.38 39.57
N ASP A 34 0.05 10.10 38.98
CA ASP A 34 -0.05 11.56 38.79
C ASP A 34 -1.18 11.92 37.83
N TYR A 35 -1.24 11.29 36.67
CA TYR A 35 -2.33 11.51 35.70
C TYR A 35 -3.69 11.15 36.32
N ARG A 36 -3.74 10.05 37.07
CA ARG A 36 -4.99 9.64 37.71
C ARG A 36 -5.45 10.64 38.77
N ARG A 37 -4.53 11.22 39.56
CA ARG A 37 -4.85 12.31 40.51
C ARG A 37 -5.38 13.54 39.77
N GLN A 38 -4.78 13.91 38.66
CA GLN A 38 -5.21 15.05 37.87
C GLN A 38 -6.64 14.87 37.31
N ILE A 39 -6.95 13.69 36.79
CA ILE A 39 -8.23 13.40 36.14
C ILE A 39 -9.34 13.11 37.15
N LEU A 40 -9.06 12.35 38.19
CA LEU A 40 -10.05 11.82 39.12
C LEU A 40 -9.95 12.39 40.55
N GLY A 41 -8.99 13.28 40.79
CA GLY A 41 -8.75 13.91 42.09
C GLY A 41 -8.02 13.02 43.10
N HIS A 42 -7.94 11.71 42.90
CA HIS A 42 -7.32 10.78 43.83
C HIS A 42 -6.88 9.47 43.15
N VAL A 43 -6.06 8.72 43.84
CA VAL A 43 -5.70 7.32 43.49
C VAL A 43 -6.17 6.41 44.63
N PRO A 44 -7.15 5.54 44.40
CA PRO A 44 -7.59 4.57 45.41
C PRO A 44 -6.46 3.64 45.83
N ASP A 45 -6.43 3.24 47.11
CA ASP A 45 -5.38 2.41 47.67
C ASP A 45 -5.26 1.03 47.03
N ASP A 46 -6.41 0.46 46.64
CA ASP A 46 -6.43 -0.83 45.92
C ASP A 46 -5.78 -0.73 44.54
N ILE A 47 -5.98 0.38 43.80
CA ILE A 47 -5.31 0.62 42.50
C ILE A 47 -3.80 0.79 42.71
N ARG A 48 -3.40 1.58 43.71
CA ARG A 48 -1.99 1.75 44.05
C ARG A 48 -1.32 0.41 44.40
N THR A 49 -2.01 -0.41 45.19
CA THR A 49 -1.53 -1.75 45.57
C THR A 49 -1.40 -2.67 44.35
N LYS A 50 -2.40 -2.71 43.47
CA LYS A 50 -2.37 -3.49 42.24
C LYS A 50 -1.21 -3.13 41.33
N ILE A 51 -1.06 -1.86 41.01
CA ILE A 51 0.02 -1.37 40.13
C ILE A 51 1.40 -1.64 40.73
N ASN A 52 1.60 -1.34 42.04
CA ASN A 52 2.86 -1.65 42.71
C ASN A 52 3.17 -3.16 42.73
N SER A 53 2.17 -4.00 42.81
CA SER A 53 2.33 -5.45 42.73
C SER A 53 2.78 -5.91 41.35
N LEU A 54 2.28 -5.26 40.29
CA LEU A 54 2.71 -5.52 38.89
C LEU A 54 4.16 -5.07 38.68
N VAL A 55 4.53 -3.89 39.16
CA VAL A 55 5.93 -3.40 39.15
C VAL A 55 6.86 -4.40 39.88
N LYS A 56 6.46 -4.86 41.06
CA LYS A 56 7.24 -5.86 41.83
C LYS A 56 7.34 -7.20 41.11
N LEU A 57 6.30 -7.59 40.34
CA LEU A 57 6.31 -8.83 39.59
C LEU A 57 7.30 -8.82 38.43
N GLY A 58 7.53 -7.65 37.80
CA GLY A 58 8.54 -7.44 36.77
C GLY A 58 8.17 -7.99 35.40
N TYR A 59 6.91 -8.33 35.13
CA TYR A 59 6.40 -8.74 33.82
C TYR A 59 4.87 -8.68 33.79
N TRP A 60 4.29 -8.65 32.59
CA TRP A 60 2.85 -8.76 32.38
C TRP A 60 2.39 -10.21 32.56
N PRO A 61 1.59 -10.52 33.59
CA PRO A 61 1.15 -11.90 33.86
C PRO A 61 -0.04 -12.29 32.97
N LEU A 62 0.17 -12.21 31.65
CA LEU A 62 -0.85 -12.44 30.65
C LEU A 62 -0.48 -13.63 29.75
N ARG A 63 -1.49 -14.31 29.25
CA ARG A 63 -1.40 -15.30 28.17
C ARG A 63 -2.27 -14.83 27.02
N VAL A 64 -1.65 -14.54 25.91
CA VAL A 64 -2.34 -14.23 24.64
C VAL A 64 -2.27 -15.46 23.75
N LYS A 65 -3.42 -15.93 23.27
CA LYS A 65 -3.53 -16.96 22.25
C LYS A 65 -4.25 -16.34 21.07
N ALA A 66 -3.71 -16.49 19.87
CA ALA A 66 -4.27 -15.93 18.66
C ALA A 66 -4.22 -16.93 17.51
N VAL A 67 -5.01 -16.70 16.48
CA VAL A 67 -4.80 -17.36 15.19
C VAL A 67 -3.44 -16.91 14.61
N ALA A 68 -2.84 -17.74 13.80
CA ALA A 68 -1.58 -17.37 13.15
C ALA A 68 -1.80 -16.13 12.26
N GLU A 69 -0.89 -15.15 12.36
CA GLU A 69 -0.94 -13.97 11.50
C GLU A 69 -0.75 -14.37 10.03
N GLY A 70 -1.41 -13.66 9.12
CA GLY A 70 -1.53 -14.06 7.72
C GLY A 70 -2.69 -15.04 7.43
N THR A 71 -3.39 -15.53 8.46
CA THR A 71 -4.56 -16.38 8.29
C THR A 71 -5.81 -15.57 7.94
N ARG A 72 -6.57 -16.03 6.95
CA ARG A 72 -7.91 -15.51 6.66
C ARG A 72 -8.92 -16.16 7.59
N VAL A 73 -9.65 -15.36 8.33
CA VAL A 73 -10.64 -15.79 9.31
C VAL A 73 -12.00 -15.20 8.94
N GLN A 74 -13.02 -16.02 8.93
CA GLN A 74 -14.38 -15.54 8.68
C GLN A 74 -14.82 -14.56 9.77
N ASN A 75 -15.55 -13.53 9.37
CA ASN A 75 -16.09 -12.53 10.29
C ASN A 75 -16.91 -13.19 11.41
N ARG A 76 -16.91 -12.56 12.59
CA ARG A 76 -17.56 -13.02 13.82
C ARG A 76 -16.88 -14.20 14.53
N ASN A 77 -15.69 -14.62 14.10
CA ASN A 77 -14.86 -15.54 14.86
C ASN A 77 -13.87 -14.77 15.74
N ALA A 78 -13.51 -15.33 16.87
CA ALA A 78 -12.49 -14.78 17.75
C ALA A 78 -11.12 -14.87 17.07
N LEU A 79 -10.39 -13.75 17.01
CA LEU A 79 -9.03 -13.68 16.46
C LEU A 79 -7.98 -13.97 17.53
N MET A 80 -8.26 -13.56 18.78
CA MET A 80 -7.38 -13.78 19.92
C MET A 80 -8.16 -13.86 21.22
N THR A 81 -7.53 -14.44 22.23
CA THR A 81 -8.00 -14.47 23.62
C THR A 81 -6.88 -14.03 24.56
N VAL A 82 -7.23 -13.32 25.62
CA VAL A 82 -6.28 -12.83 26.63
C VAL A 82 -6.76 -13.30 27.99
N THR A 83 -5.88 -13.94 28.76
CA THR A 83 -6.15 -14.39 30.12
C THR A 83 -4.98 -14.05 31.03
N ASN A 84 -5.25 -13.83 32.32
CA ASN A 84 -4.20 -13.71 33.32
C ASN A 84 -3.58 -15.10 33.62
N THR A 85 -2.29 -15.10 33.98
CA THR A 85 -1.54 -16.31 34.32
C THR A 85 -1.26 -16.44 35.83
N ARG A 86 -1.65 -15.41 36.60
CA ARG A 86 -1.48 -15.38 38.06
C ARG A 86 -2.77 -14.91 38.74
N ASP A 87 -3.11 -15.55 39.84
CA ASP A 87 -4.20 -15.13 40.69
C ASP A 87 -3.96 -13.70 41.19
N GLY A 88 -5.01 -12.92 41.33
CA GLY A 88 -4.93 -11.52 41.75
C GLY A 88 -4.58 -10.52 40.65
N PHE A 89 -4.19 -10.96 39.44
CA PHE A 89 -3.85 -10.09 38.29
C PHE A 89 -4.91 -10.08 37.18
N TYR A 90 -6.11 -10.55 37.44
CA TYR A 90 -7.23 -10.56 36.47
C TYR A 90 -7.52 -9.20 35.86
N TRP A 91 -7.31 -8.14 36.62
CA TRP A 91 -7.53 -6.74 36.22
C TRP A 91 -6.58 -6.29 35.08
N CYS A 92 -5.41 -6.91 34.92
CA CYS A 92 -4.49 -6.62 33.84
C CYS A 92 -5.11 -6.81 32.45
N VAL A 93 -6.02 -7.79 32.31
CA VAL A 93 -6.71 -8.07 31.04
C VAL A 93 -7.48 -6.84 30.55
N GLY A 94 -8.24 -6.20 31.44
CA GLY A 94 -8.98 -4.98 31.09
C GLY A 94 -8.07 -3.79 30.77
N TYR A 95 -6.92 -3.66 31.40
CA TYR A 95 -5.98 -2.57 31.11
C TYR A 95 -5.32 -2.70 29.72
N VAL A 96 -5.05 -3.91 29.26
CA VAL A 96 -4.42 -4.12 27.93
C VAL A 96 -5.43 -4.23 26.79
N GLU A 97 -6.72 -4.34 27.11
CA GLU A 97 -7.80 -4.49 26.10
C GLU A 97 -7.74 -3.39 25.04
N SER A 98 -7.75 -2.13 25.45
CA SER A 98 -7.76 -1.00 24.53
C SER A 98 -6.50 -0.93 23.65
N LEU A 99 -5.35 -1.37 24.17
CA LEU A 99 -4.13 -1.48 23.41
C LEU A 99 -4.24 -2.58 22.34
N LEU A 100 -4.64 -3.77 22.72
CA LEU A 100 -4.68 -4.92 21.82
C LEU A 100 -5.80 -4.80 20.77
N LEU A 101 -6.88 -4.08 21.08
CA LEU A 101 -7.92 -3.79 20.10
C LEU A 101 -7.39 -2.96 18.92
N LYS A 102 -6.30 -2.18 19.07
CA LYS A 102 -5.69 -1.42 17.96
C LYS A 102 -5.25 -2.31 16.79
N VAL A 103 -5.14 -3.61 16.97
CA VAL A 103 -4.87 -4.59 15.89
C VAL A 103 -5.91 -4.54 14.77
N TRP A 104 -7.05 -3.89 15.00
CA TRP A 104 -8.05 -3.68 13.95
C TRP A 104 -7.49 -2.93 12.73
N ASN A 105 -6.59 -1.95 12.94
CA ASN A 105 -6.03 -1.15 11.84
C ASN A 105 -5.18 -2.03 10.91
N THR A 106 -4.17 -2.71 11.47
CA THR A 106 -3.27 -3.59 10.70
C THR A 106 -4.03 -4.72 10.02
N THR A 107 -4.99 -5.33 10.72
CA THR A 107 -5.88 -6.36 10.15
C THR A 107 -6.75 -5.80 9.02
N THR A 108 -7.26 -4.57 9.13
CA THR A 108 -8.06 -3.93 8.09
C THR A 108 -7.24 -3.67 6.83
N VAL A 109 -6.04 -3.09 6.97
CA VAL A 109 -5.15 -2.82 5.83
C VAL A 109 -4.70 -4.12 5.17
N ALA A 110 -4.28 -5.12 5.95
CA ALA A 110 -3.90 -6.43 5.41
C ALA A 110 -5.06 -7.12 4.67
N THR A 111 -6.28 -7.00 5.20
CA THR A 111 -7.49 -7.52 4.56
C THR A 111 -7.77 -6.83 3.24
N TYR A 112 -7.72 -5.50 3.21
CA TYR A 112 -7.95 -4.71 1.99
C TYR A 112 -6.92 -5.04 0.91
N SER A 113 -5.64 -5.04 1.26
CA SER A 113 -4.56 -5.44 0.35
C SER A 113 -4.74 -6.87 -0.16
N ASN A 114 -5.19 -7.80 0.69
CA ASN A 114 -5.46 -9.18 0.24
C ASN A 114 -6.62 -9.26 -0.76
N GLN A 115 -7.66 -8.47 -0.58
CA GLN A 115 -8.75 -8.40 -1.55
C GLN A 115 -8.28 -7.85 -2.91
N LEU A 116 -7.44 -6.82 -2.90
CA LEU A 116 -6.82 -6.30 -4.13
C LEU A 116 -5.94 -7.35 -4.80
N LYS A 117 -5.11 -8.06 -4.05
CA LYS A 117 -4.28 -9.14 -4.62
C LYS A 117 -5.13 -10.22 -5.30
N ARG A 118 -6.22 -10.64 -4.67
CA ARG A 118 -7.16 -11.60 -5.25
C ARG A 118 -7.82 -11.06 -6.52
N LEU A 119 -8.19 -9.79 -6.52
CA LEU A 119 -8.76 -9.12 -7.70
C LEU A 119 -7.76 -9.16 -8.87
N PHE A 120 -6.53 -8.67 -8.67
CA PHE A 120 -5.51 -8.68 -9.70
C PHE A 120 -5.14 -10.09 -10.15
N THR A 121 -5.10 -11.07 -9.24
CA THR A 121 -4.87 -12.48 -9.61
C THR A 121 -5.96 -13.00 -10.55
N ALA A 122 -7.23 -12.78 -10.23
CA ALA A 122 -8.33 -13.24 -11.07
C ALA A 122 -8.32 -12.58 -12.47
N TRP A 123 -8.03 -11.29 -12.55
CA TRP A 123 -7.92 -10.58 -13.83
C TRP A 123 -6.67 -10.97 -14.62
N CYS A 124 -5.55 -11.24 -13.93
CA CYS A 124 -4.34 -11.76 -14.56
C CYS A 124 -4.61 -13.12 -15.24
N GLU A 125 -5.27 -14.03 -14.55
CA GLU A 125 -5.67 -15.33 -15.11
C GLU A 125 -6.61 -15.18 -16.30
N ARG A 126 -7.62 -14.32 -16.17
CA ARG A 126 -8.64 -14.05 -17.21
C ARG A 126 -8.03 -13.45 -18.47
N THR A 127 -7.12 -12.49 -18.34
CA THR A 127 -6.53 -11.76 -19.47
C THR A 127 -5.20 -12.34 -19.97
N GLY A 128 -4.76 -13.46 -19.39
CA GLY A 128 -3.49 -14.10 -19.74
C GLY A 128 -2.27 -13.26 -19.38
N GLY A 129 -2.35 -12.51 -18.28
CA GLY A 129 -1.32 -11.59 -17.82
C GLY A 129 -0.10 -12.30 -17.24
N ILE A 130 0.78 -11.50 -16.65
CA ILE A 130 2.08 -11.89 -16.10
C ILE A 130 1.97 -12.02 -14.57
N PRO A 131 1.89 -13.23 -13.99
CA PRO A 131 1.69 -13.43 -12.55
C PRO A 131 2.80 -12.81 -11.69
N GLU A 132 4.01 -12.74 -12.19
CA GLU A 132 5.20 -12.18 -11.53
C GLU A 132 5.06 -10.67 -11.29
N LEU A 133 4.18 -9.97 -12.03
CA LEU A 133 3.91 -8.55 -11.82
C LEU A 133 2.89 -8.28 -10.72
N ILE A 134 2.06 -9.26 -10.34
CA ILE A 134 1.00 -9.06 -9.33
C ILE A 134 1.53 -8.46 -8.03
N PRO A 135 2.68 -8.87 -7.47
CA PRO A 135 3.23 -8.27 -6.25
C PRO A 135 3.55 -6.77 -6.36
N PHE A 136 3.59 -6.22 -7.57
CA PHE A 136 3.93 -4.81 -7.84
C PHE A 136 2.74 -3.99 -8.35
N GLN A 137 1.59 -4.60 -8.62
CA GLN A 137 0.43 -3.92 -9.22
C GLN A 137 -0.35 -3.00 -8.25
N VAL A 138 0.00 -3.02 -6.97
CA VAL A 138 -0.49 -2.04 -5.98
C VAL A 138 0.70 -1.52 -5.20
N HIS A 139 0.95 -0.23 -5.32
CA HIS A 139 2.07 0.45 -4.69
C HIS A 139 1.59 1.31 -3.51
N ASP A 140 2.28 1.24 -2.37
CA ASP A 140 1.94 2.03 -1.20
C ASP A 140 2.57 3.43 -1.26
N PHE A 141 1.75 4.44 -1.48
CA PHE A 141 2.07 5.87 -1.38
C PHE A 141 1.46 6.52 -0.13
N GLY A 142 1.01 5.73 0.84
CA GLY A 142 0.14 6.13 1.95
C GLY A 142 0.82 6.88 3.07
N TYR A 143 2.14 7.01 3.11
CA TYR A 143 2.87 7.66 4.22
C TYR A 143 2.28 9.01 4.62
N ARG A 144 2.11 9.93 3.64
CA ARG A 144 1.57 11.29 3.87
C ARG A 144 0.10 11.32 4.29
N GLY A 145 -0.65 10.25 4.11
CA GLY A 145 -2.05 10.12 4.49
C GLY A 145 -2.27 9.58 5.91
N CYS A 146 -1.19 9.18 6.60
CA CYS A 146 -1.26 8.64 7.95
C CYS A 146 -1.14 9.74 9.02
N SER A 147 -1.76 9.53 10.18
CA SER A 147 -1.79 10.51 11.28
C SER A 147 -0.51 10.55 12.10
N SER A 148 0.35 9.53 12.00
CA SER A 148 1.62 9.44 12.72
C SER A 148 2.58 8.50 11.99
N GLU A 149 3.87 8.59 12.35
CA GLU A 149 4.93 7.70 11.89
C GLU A 149 4.61 6.23 12.20
N GLU A 150 4.13 5.95 13.42
CA GLU A 150 3.70 4.61 13.84
C GLU A 150 2.58 4.09 12.93
N THR A 151 1.55 4.91 12.69
CA THR A 151 0.42 4.51 11.84
C THR A 151 0.88 4.23 10.40
N ALA A 152 1.78 5.05 9.86
CA ALA A 152 2.36 4.84 8.53
C ALA A 152 3.16 3.53 8.47
N ALA A 153 4.01 3.28 9.46
CA ALA A 153 4.80 2.06 9.56
C ALA A 153 3.92 0.81 9.63
N LEU A 154 2.88 0.83 10.48
CA LEU A 154 1.98 -0.31 10.68
C LEU A 154 1.09 -0.56 9.46
N SER A 155 0.53 0.49 8.87
CA SER A 155 -0.31 0.37 7.68
C SER A 155 0.50 -0.13 6.49
N GLY A 156 1.67 0.45 6.23
CA GLY A 156 2.57 0.02 5.16
C GLY A 156 3.05 -1.42 5.37
N MET A 157 3.47 -1.80 6.59
CA MET A 157 3.86 -3.17 6.91
C MET A 157 2.71 -4.16 6.65
N SER A 158 1.47 -3.78 6.94
CA SER A 158 0.29 -4.60 6.68
C SER A 158 0.02 -4.78 5.19
N HIS A 159 0.32 -3.76 4.36
CA HIS A 159 0.29 -3.85 2.91
C HIS A 159 1.34 -4.84 2.38
N LEU A 160 2.55 -4.82 2.93
CA LEU A 160 3.66 -5.71 2.55
C LEU A 160 3.41 -7.20 2.82
N VAL A 161 2.36 -7.57 3.54
CA VAL A 161 1.90 -8.97 3.64
C VAL A 161 1.45 -9.52 2.29
N ASN A 162 1.00 -8.66 1.39
CA ASN A 162 0.41 -9.05 0.12
C ASN A 162 1.18 -8.56 -1.11
N PHE A 163 1.82 -7.39 -1.04
CA PHE A 163 2.51 -6.72 -2.14
C PHE A 163 3.94 -6.36 -1.75
N LEU A 164 4.76 -6.04 -2.75
CA LEU A 164 6.15 -5.60 -2.56
C LEU A 164 6.34 -4.11 -2.85
N GLY A 165 5.43 -3.48 -3.60
CA GLY A 165 5.55 -2.08 -3.99
C GLY A 165 5.28 -1.13 -2.82
N THR A 166 6.26 -0.32 -2.41
CA THR A 166 6.10 0.67 -1.34
C THR A 166 7.15 1.78 -1.41
N ASP A 167 6.71 3.01 -1.13
CA ASP A 167 7.58 4.17 -0.83
C ASP A 167 7.61 4.48 0.68
N THR A 168 6.85 3.73 1.49
CA THR A 168 6.78 3.89 2.95
C THR A 168 7.94 3.15 3.62
N ILE A 169 9.11 3.78 3.68
CA ILE A 169 10.37 3.18 4.22
C ILE A 169 10.20 2.68 5.66
N THR A 170 9.40 3.37 6.46
CA THR A 170 9.13 3.00 7.86
C THR A 170 8.43 1.65 7.98
N ALA A 171 7.66 1.25 6.98
CA ALA A 171 7.05 -0.07 6.91
C ALA A 171 8.10 -1.20 6.81
N ILE A 172 9.15 -0.98 6.02
CA ILE A 172 10.26 -1.94 5.87
C ILE A 172 11.00 -2.08 7.21
N LYS A 173 11.27 -0.95 7.88
CA LYS A 173 11.88 -0.95 9.22
C LYS A 173 11.02 -1.75 10.21
N ALA A 174 9.72 -1.51 10.27
CA ALA A 174 8.80 -2.21 11.16
C ALA A 174 8.74 -3.72 10.87
N ALA A 175 8.67 -4.12 9.60
CA ALA A 175 8.67 -5.52 9.20
C ALA A 175 9.94 -6.25 9.64
N ARG A 176 11.11 -5.62 9.51
CA ARG A 176 12.38 -6.18 10.00
C ARG A 176 12.43 -6.26 11.52
N GLN A 177 12.04 -5.20 12.22
CA GLN A 177 12.15 -5.10 13.66
C GLN A 177 11.20 -6.06 14.39
N TYR A 178 9.94 -6.15 13.93
CA TYR A 178 8.90 -6.88 14.66
C TYR A 178 8.62 -8.28 14.10
N TYR A 179 8.92 -8.51 12.82
CA TYR A 179 8.61 -9.78 12.14
C TYR A 179 9.85 -10.52 11.63
N ASN A 180 11.05 -9.98 11.85
CA ASN A 180 12.31 -10.54 11.35
C ASN A 180 12.25 -10.80 9.83
N ALA A 181 11.57 -9.90 9.10
CA ALA A 181 11.38 -10.09 7.66
C ALA A 181 12.72 -10.05 6.91
N GLU A 182 12.90 -11.00 6.01
CA GLU A 182 14.09 -11.13 5.16
C GLU A 182 13.94 -10.29 3.87
N GLU A 183 15.06 -9.98 3.24
CA GLU A 183 15.11 -9.23 1.98
C GLU A 183 14.58 -10.06 0.79
N PRO A 184 13.91 -9.43 -0.19
CA PRO A 184 13.44 -8.05 -0.18
C PRO A 184 12.11 -7.91 0.58
N VAL A 185 12.06 -6.99 1.55
CA VAL A 185 10.83 -6.70 2.33
C VAL A 185 9.85 -5.87 1.52
N GLY A 186 10.37 -4.84 0.82
CA GLY A 186 9.61 -3.94 -0.03
C GLY A 186 10.52 -3.33 -1.08
N LEU A 187 9.96 -2.95 -2.20
CA LEU A 187 10.67 -2.44 -3.37
C LEU A 187 10.00 -1.18 -3.91
N SER A 188 10.80 -0.31 -4.49
CA SER A 188 10.35 0.86 -5.24
C SER A 188 11.21 1.07 -6.48
N VAL A 189 10.89 2.07 -7.27
CA VAL A 189 11.59 2.44 -8.49
C VAL A 189 11.91 3.94 -8.47
N PRO A 190 12.96 4.39 -9.15
CA PRO A 190 13.16 5.81 -9.38
C PRO A 190 11.90 6.44 -9.99
N ALA A 191 11.40 7.48 -9.34
CA ALA A 191 10.18 8.16 -9.77
C ALA A 191 10.37 9.69 -9.75
N SER A 192 9.69 10.41 -10.64
CA SER A 192 9.63 11.87 -10.58
C SER A 192 8.43 12.34 -9.78
N GLU A 193 8.54 13.56 -9.24
CA GLU A 193 7.47 14.31 -8.59
C GLU A 193 7.03 15.46 -9.48
N HIS A 194 5.81 15.97 -9.31
CA HIS A 194 5.30 17.15 -10.03
C HIS A 194 6.25 18.36 -9.85
N SER A 195 6.74 18.60 -8.63
CA SER A 195 7.68 19.68 -8.34
C SER A 195 8.96 19.59 -9.14
N VAL A 196 9.48 18.37 -9.38
CA VAL A 196 10.66 18.13 -10.21
C VAL A 196 10.35 18.46 -11.66
N MET A 197 9.22 18.00 -12.19
CA MET A 197 8.80 18.31 -13.57
C MET A 197 8.57 19.82 -13.75
N CYS A 198 7.92 20.48 -12.78
CA CYS A 198 7.71 21.92 -12.76
C CYS A 198 9.03 22.72 -12.79
N SER A 199 10.10 22.21 -12.19
CA SER A 199 11.40 22.90 -12.17
C SER A 199 12.03 23.08 -13.56
N PHE A 200 11.65 22.22 -14.52
CA PHE A 200 12.06 22.35 -15.93
C PHE A 200 11.19 23.33 -16.73
N GLY A 201 10.05 23.75 -16.18
CA GLY A 201 9.06 24.57 -16.86
C GLY A 201 8.30 23.83 -17.97
N ARG A 202 7.21 24.44 -18.43
CA ARG A 202 6.30 23.80 -19.42
C ARG A 202 7.02 23.38 -20.71
N HIS A 203 7.94 24.22 -21.22
CA HIS A 203 8.68 23.91 -22.45
C HIS A 203 9.86 22.96 -22.23
N GLY A 204 10.21 22.69 -20.96
CA GLY A 204 11.30 21.79 -20.56
C GLY A 204 10.85 20.39 -20.18
N GLU A 205 9.56 20.06 -20.26
CA GLU A 205 9.03 18.77 -19.78
C GLU A 205 9.68 17.56 -20.51
N ILE A 206 9.88 17.66 -21.81
CA ILE A 206 10.60 16.62 -22.59
C ILE A 206 12.07 16.51 -22.14
N ALA A 207 12.72 17.62 -21.81
CA ALA A 207 14.07 17.57 -21.26
C ALA A 207 14.12 16.92 -19.87
N ALA A 208 13.07 17.10 -19.06
CA ALA A 208 12.94 16.41 -17.79
C ALA A 208 12.81 14.88 -17.99
N PHE A 209 12.00 14.41 -18.94
CA PHE A 209 11.94 13.01 -19.32
C PHE A 209 13.31 12.46 -19.74
N ARG A 210 14.01 13.13 -20.65
CA ARG A 210 15.36 12.73 -21.08
C ARG A 210 16.34 12.65 -19.92
N ASN A 211 16.32 13.63 -19.02
CA ASN A 211 17.18 13.63 -17.84
C ASN A 211 16.90 12.42 -16.94
N MET A 212 15.62 12.08 -16.71
CA MET A 212 15.24 10.90 -15.92
C MET A 212 15.68 9.59 -16.58
N LEU A 213 15.47 9.47 -17.89
CA LEU A 213 15.90 8.28 -18.66
C LEU A 213 17.43 8.13 -18.67
N ALA A 214 18.15 9.22 -18.87
CA ALA A 214 19.63 9.22 -18.90
C ALA A 214 20.24 8.86 -17.54
N LYS A 215 19.65 9.36 -16.44
CA LYS A 215 20.11 9.05 -15.08
C LYS A 215 19.76 7.63 -14.63
N ASN A 216 18.76 7.01 -15.26
CA ASN A 216 18.32 5.65 -14.98
C ASN A 216 18.39 4.80 -16.25
N PRO A 217 19.59 4.45 -16.75
CA PRO A 217 19.76 3.78 -18.03
C PRO A 217 19.22 2.35 -18.06
N THR A 218 19.00 1.74 -16.88
CA THR A 218 18.49 0.37 -16.74
C THR A 218 17.33 0.32 -15.76
N GLY A 219 16.60 -0.80 -15.74
CA GLY A 219 15.50 -1.04 -14.81
C GLY A 219 14.25 -0.18 -15.09
N ILE A 220 13.34 -0.13 -14.13
CA ILE A 220 12.08 0.62 -14.24
C ILE A 220 12.31 2.06 -13.77
N VAL A 221 11.70 3.02 -14.45
CA VAL A 221 11.61 4.42 -14.04
C VAL A 221 10.18 4.89 -14.23
N SER A 222 9.60 5.56 -13.23
CA SER A 222 8.25 6.12 -13.28
C SER A 222 8.31 7.63 -13.41
N ILE A 223 7.60 8.19 -14.39
CA ILE A 223 7.63 9.64 -14.65
C ILE A 223 6.20 10.19 -14.65
N VAL A 224 5.97 11.20 -13.79
CA VAL A 224 4.73 11.97 -13.78
C VAL A 224 4.54 12.60 -15.17
N SER A 225 3.36 12.38 -15.75
CA SER A 225 3.12 12.67 -17.16
C SER A 225 2.02 13.70 -17.40
N ASP A 226 1.39 14.21 -16.33
CA ASP A 226 0.26 15.14 -16.37
C ASP A 226 0.54 16.49 -15.72
N THR A 227 1.83 16.84 -15.54
CA THR A 227 2.23 18.11 -14.90
C THR A 227 1.66 19.31 -15.62
N TYR A 228 1.62 19.30 -16.94
CA TYR A 228 1.07 20.38 -17.76
C TYR A 228 -0.05 19.89 -18.69
N ASN A 229 0.22 18.85 -19.50
CA ASN A 229 -0.74 18.28 -20.43
C ASN A 229 -0.39 16.81 -20.73
N LEU A 230 -1.10 15.90 -20.10
CA LEU A 230 -0.93 14.46 -20.30
C LEU A 230 -0.98 14.07 -21.79
N TRP A 231 -1.97 14.60 -22.51
CA TRP A 231 -2.22 14.20 -23.88
C TRP A 231 -1.14 14.68 -24.84
N GLU A 232 -0.54 15.86 -24.57
CA GLU A 232 0.59 16.35 -25.32
C GLU A 232 1.82 15.46 -25.12
N ILE A 233 2.07 15.00 -23.87
CA ILE A 233 3.16 14.05 -23.59
C ILE A 233 2.92 12.71 -24.30
N LEU A 234 1.73 12.14 -24.21
CA LEU A 234 1.42 10.82 -24.77
C LEU A 234 1.33 10.81 -26.30
N THR A 235 1.20 11.97 -26.95
CA THR A 235 1.15 12.09 -28.40
C THR A 235 2.47 12.59 -28.96
N THR A 236 2.67 13.90 -29.02
CA THR A 236 3.86 14.54 -29.59
C THR A 236 5.13 14.36 -28.75
N GLY A 237 4.99 14.32 -27.42
CA GLY A 237 6.10 14.10 -26.51
C GLY A 237 6.72 12.71 -26.67
N VAL A 238 5.86 11.70 -26.70
CA VAL A 238 6.28 10.30 -26.92
C VAL A 238 6.97 10.13 -28.27
N ASP A 239 6.50 10.80 -29.34
CA ASP A 239 7.15 10.71 -30.64
C ASP A 239 8.61 11.22 -30.61
N GLN A 240 8.90 12.25 -29.79
CA GLN A 240 10.24 12.77 -29.60
C GLN A 240 11.14 11.89 -28.72
N LEU A 241 10.55 11.04 -27.89
CA LEU A 241 11.26 10.20 -26.89
C LEU A 241 11.32 8.71 -27.30
N ARG A 242 10.62 8.34 -28.36
CA ARG A 242 10.36 6.94 -28.73
C ARG A 242 11.62 6.12 -28.91
N GLU A 243 12.60 6.64 -29.65
CA GLU A 243 13.85 5.93 -29.90
C GLU A 243 14.64 5.74 -28.60
N GLU A 244 14.70 6.76 -27.75
CA GLU A 244 15.40 6.71 -26.46
C GLU A 244 14.74 5.70 -25.51
N ILE A 245 13.40 5.66 -25.48
CA ILE A 245 12.63 4.71 -24.66
C ILE A 245 12.87 3.26 -25.13
N LEU A 246 12.82 3.02 -26.44
CA LEU A 246 12.98 1.66 -27.00
C LEU A 246 14.42 1.16 -26.88
N ALA A 247 15.41 2.03 -27.00
CA ALA A 247 16.83 1.68 -26.88
C ALA A 247 17.25 1.38 -25.44
N ARG A 248 16.50 1.88 -24.44
CA ARG A 248 16.83 1.73 -23.03
C ARG A 248 16.74 0.29 -22.56
N ASN A 249 17.67 -0.16 -21.70
CA ASN A 249 17.60 -1.47 -21.05
C ASN A 249 16.69 -1.41 -19.80
N GLY A 250 15.38 -1.18 -20.00
CA GLY A 250 14.43 -1.05 -18.90
C GLY A 250 13.04 -0.65 -19.37
N LYS A 251 12.20 -0.23 -18.44
CA LYS A 251 10.80 0.14 -18.67
C LYS A 251 10.57 1.59 -18.24
N LEU A 252 9.93 2.40 -19.08
CA LEU A 252 9.35 3.69 -18.69
C LEU A 252 7.89 3.47 -18.27
N VAL A 253 7.54 3.88 -17.06
CA VAL A 253 6.17 3.88 -16.56
C VAL A 253 5.63 5.31 -16.61
N PHE A 254 4.61 5.54 -17.41
CA PHE A 254 3.87 6.81 -17.44
C PHE A 254 2.94 6.89 -16.25
N ARG A 255 2.97 8.00 -15.50
CA ARG A 255 2.15 8.22 -14.32
C ARG A 255 1.22 9.43 -14.48
N PRO A 256 0.01 9.25 -15.00
CA PRO A 256 -1.05 10.23 -14.82
C PRO A 256 -1.53 10.17 -13.36
N ASP A 257 -1.90 11.33 -12.80
CA ASP A 257 -2.24 11.49 -11.38
C ASP A 257 -3.50 12.36 -11.19
N SER A 258 -4.07 12.91 -12.26
CA SER A 258 -5.22 13.81 -12.25
C SER A 258 -6.34 13.37 -13.18
N GLY A 259 -7.57 13.77 -12.85
CA GLY A 259 -8.78 13.44 -13.60
C GLY A 259 -9.49 12.17 -13.10
N ASP A 260 -10.46 11.68 -13.86
CA ASP A 260 -11.10 10.40 -13.54
C ASP A 260 -10.26 9.24 -14.09
N PRO A 261 -9.76 8.34 -13.22
CA PRO A 261 -8.87 7.26 -13.65
C PRO A 261 -9.46 6.35 -14.74
N GLU A 262 -10.78 6.09 -14.73
CA GLU A 262 -11.41 5.26 -15.73
C GLU A 262 -11.42 5.93 -17.12
N GLU A 263 -11.68 7.24 -17.16
CA GLU A 263 -11.70 8.03 -18.40
C GLU A 263 -10.28 8.29 -18.91
N ILE A 264 -9.35 8.61 -18.02
CA ILE A 264 -7.94 8.82 -18.38
C ILE A 264 -7.31 7.55 -18.95
N LEU A 265 -7.47 6.42 -18.27
CA LEU A 265 -6.82 5.17 -18.67
C LEU A 265 -7.49 4.51 -19.88
N CYS A 266 -8.81 4.45 -19.89
CA CYS A 266 -9.59 3.69 -20.85
C CYS A 266 -10.37 4.55 -21.88
N GLY A 267 -10.21 5.87 -21.84
CA GLY A 267 -10.87 6.82 -22.73
C GLY A 267 -12.21 7.33 -22.22
N ASP A 268 -12.47 8.62 -22.49
CA ASP A 268 -13.74 9.29 -22.21
C ASP A 268 -14.68 9.20 -23.43
N PRO A 269 -15.79 8.47 -23.32
CA PRO A 269 -16.76 8.34 -24.43
C PRO A 269 -17.47 9.67 -24.78
N LYS A 270 -17.39 10.69 -23.92
CA LYS A 270 -17.97 12.02 -24.19
C LYS A 270 -17.00 12.96 -24.89
N ALA A 271 -15.71 12.66 -24.90
CA ALA A 271 -14.71 13.46 -25.58
C ALA A 271 -14.91 13.43 -27.10
N PRO A 272 -14.42 14.45 -27.85
CA PRO A 272 -14.54 14.51 -29.31
C PRO A 272 -13.97 13.27 -29.99
N VAL A 273 -14.64 12.82 -31.07
CA VAL A 273 -14.14 11.69 -31.87
C VAL A 273 -12.75 12.04 -32.44
N GLY A 274 -11.79 11.14 -32.23
CA GLY A 274 -10.42 11.31 -32.70
C GLY A 274 -9.52 12.10 -31.75
N SER A 275 -10.06 12.62 -30.64
CA SER A 275 -9.20 13.25 -29.61
C SER A 275 -8.48 12.19 -28.78
N PRO A 276 -7.30 12.53 -28.21
CA PRO A 276 -6.55 11.61 -27.35
C PRO A 276 -7.32 11.25 -26.06
N GLU A 277 -8.14 12.15 -25.53
CA GLU A 277 -9.00 11.90 -24.36
C GLU A 277 -9.99 10.76 -24.63
N ARG A 278 -10.52 10.69 -25.84
CA ARG A 278 -11.45 9.63 -26.22
C ARG A 278 -10.79 8.25 -26.35
N LEU A 279 -9.52 8.22 -26.72
CA LEU A 279 -8.72 6.99 -26.85
C LEU A 279 -8.30 6.46 -25.48
N GLY A 280 -7.87 7.37 -24.59
CA GLY A 280 -7.27 7.02 -23.32
C GLY A 280 -5.80 6.59 -23.43
N VAL A 281 -5.14 6.53 -22.27
CA VAL A 281 -3.70 6.26 -22.17
C VAL A 281 -3.31 4.92 -22.81
N PHE A 282 -4.05 3.85 -22.55
CA PHE A 282 -3.68 2.52 -23.04
C PHE A 282 -3.73 2.43 -24.57
N GLU A 283 -4.76 2.95 -25.22
CA GLU A 283 -4.87 2.88 -26.68
C GLU A 283 -3.82 3.74 -27.36
N ILE A 284 -3.53 4.93 -26.82
CA ILE A 284 -2.46 5.80 -27.35
C ILE A 284 -1.10 5.09 -27.26
N LEU A 285 -0.76 4.54 -26.10
CA LEU A 285 0.50 3.84 -25.92
C LEU A 285 0.60 2.57 -26.76
N ALA A 286 -0.51 1.83 -26.93
CA ALA A 286 -0.58 0.68 -27.81
C ALA A 286 -0.31 1.07 -29.26
N ALA A 287 -0.89 2.18 -29.75
CA ALA A 287 -0.64 2.70 -31.09
C ALA A 287 0.80 3.18 -31.31
N LYS A 288 1.41 3.80 -30.26
CA LYS A 288 2.76 4.37 -30.34
C LYS A 288 3.87 3.33 -30.24
N PHE A 289 3.72 2.32 -29.39
CA PHE A 289 4.78 1.35 -29.07
C PHE A 289 4.50 -0.07 -29.54
N GLY A 290 3.27 -0.37 -29.94
CA GLY A 290 2.83 -1.70 -30.29
C GLY A 290 2.46 -2.55 -29.05
N THR A 291 1.93 -3.73 -29.32
CA THR A 291 1.47 -4.69 -28.33
C THR A 291 1.86 -6.10 -28.72
N GLU A 292 1.96 -6.97 -27.69
CA GLU A 292 2.01 -8.43 -27.86
C GLU A 292 0.65 -9.03 -27.52
N THR A 293 0.35 -10.20 -28.09
CA THR A 293 -0.91 -10.89 -27.80
C THR A 293 -0.69 -11.95 -26.72
N THR A 294 -1.46 -11.89 -25.64
CA THR A 294 -1.42 -12.88 -24.58
C THR A 294 -2.06 -14.22 -25.01
N ARG A 295 -1.87 -15.27 -24.21
CA ARG A 295 -2.48 -16.61 -24.47
C ARG A 295 -4.02 -16.59 -24.55
N THR A 296 -4.66 -15.57 -24.01
CA THR A 296 -6.13 -15.40 -24.03
C THR A 296 -6.61 -14.42 -25.10
N GLY A 297 -5.70 -13.91 -25.95
CA GLY A 297 -6.02 -12.99 -27.04
C GLY A 297 -6.03 -11.51 -26.66
N HIS A 298 -5.66 -11.15 -25.42
CA HIS A 298 -5.59 -9.76 -24.97
C HIS A 298 -4.28 -9.10 -25.39
N ARG A 299 -4.31 -7.77 -25.57
CA ARG A 299 -3.15 -6.95 -25.93
C ARG A 299 -2.35 -6.56 -24.69
N LEU A 300 -1.11 -6.97 -24.64
CA LEU A 300 -0.12 -6.55 -23.66
C LEU A 300 0.76 -5.47 -24.28
N LEU A 301 0.91 -4.33 -23.63
CA LEU A 301 1.76 -3.23 -24.10
C LEU A 301 3.21 -3.70 -24.25
N ASN A 302 3.95 -3.02 -25.13
CA ASN A 302 5.37 -3.24 -25.32
C ASN A 302 6.10 -3.30 -23.96
N PRO A 303 6.99 -4.28 -23.72
CA PRO A 303 7.67 -4.45 -22.43
C PRO A 303 8.52 -3.25 -21.99
N LYS A 304 8.81 -2.32 -22.91
CA LYS A 304 9.56 -1.07 -22.63
C LYS A 304 8.73 0.00 -21.94
N ILE A 305 7.40 -0.15 -21.88
CA ILE A 305 6.52 0.85 -21.30
C ILE A 305 5.52 0.21 -20.32
N GLY A 306 5.01 1.01 -19.39
CA GLY A 306 3.94 0.65 -18.45
C GLY A 306 3.15 1.88 -18.04
N VAL A 307 2.10 1.67 -17.28
CA VAL A 307 1.24 2.72 -16.76
C VAL A 307 0.94 2.47 -15.30
N ILE A 308 1.09 3.49 -14.46
CA ILE A 308 0.62 3.51 -13.08
C ILE A 308 -0.30 4.72 -12.89
N TYR A 309 -1.33 4.59 -12.09
CA TYR A 309 -2.19 5.71 -11.71
C TYR A 309 -2.11 5.93 -10.20
N GLY A 310 -1.79 7.18 -9.77
CA GLY A 310 -1.39 7.44 -8.39
C GLY A 310 -2.50 7.92 -7.45
N ASP A 311 -3.67 8.35 -7.95
CA ASP A 311 -4.71 8.97 -7.12
C ASP A 311 -6.06 8.25 -7.21
N ALA A 312 -6.82 8.33 -6.10
CA ALA A 312 -8.22 7.89 -5.99
C ALA A 312 -8.48 6.42 -6.39
N MET A 313 -7.48 5.54 -6.28
CA MET A 313 -7.56 4.12 -6.64
C MET A 313 -8.08 3.28 -5.47
N TYR A 314 -9.38 3.06 -5.41
CA TYR A 314 -10.04 2.16 -4.46
C TYR A 314 -10.61 0.92 -5.17
N TYR A 315 -10.91 -0.11 -4.41
CA TYR A 315 -11.25 -1.45 -4.92
C TYR A 315 -12.27 -1.45 -6.08
N GLU A 316 -13.41 -0.79 -5.91
CA GLU A 316 -14.48 -0.81 -6.92
C GLU A 316 -14.10 -0.03 -8.18
N ARG A 317 -13.26 1.00 -8.05
CA ARG A 317 -12.75 1.72 -9.22
C ARG A 317 -11.74 0.88 -9.97
N ILE A 318 -10.81 0.24 -9.27
CA ILE A 318 -9.86 -0.70 -9.89
C ILE A 318 -10.61 -1.82 -10.62
N GLU A 319 -11.62 -2.42 -9.99
CA GLU A 319 -12.44 -3.46 -10.60
C GLU A 319 -13.12 -2.97 -11.90
N ARG A 320 -13.68 -1.75 -11.92
CA ARG A 320 -14.28 -1.17 -13.14
C ARG A 320 -13.24 -0.89 -14.22
N ILE A 321 -12.04 -0.38 -13.85
CA ILE A 321 -10.95 -0.16 -14.80
C ILE A 321 -10.54 -1.49 -15.44
N LEU A 322 -10.30 -2.52 -14.65
CA LEU A 322 -9.92 -3.85 -15.14
C LEU A 322 -11.01 -4.47 -16.04
N ALA A 323 -12.28 -4.28 -15.70
CA ALA A 323 -13.40 -4.72 -16.54
C ALA A 323 -13.47 -3.96 -17.87
N LYS A 324 -13.20 -2.63 -17.88
CA LYS A 324 -13.10 -1.85 -19.12
C LYS A 324 -11.91 -2.28 -19.97
N MET A 325 -10.75 -2.51 -19.35
CA MET A 325 -9.56 -3.02 -20.04
C MET A 325 -9.87 -4.36 -20.74
N ASP A 326 -10.51 -5.31 -20.05
CA ASP A 326 -10.95 -6.58 -20.63
C ASP A 326 -11.90 -6.39 -21.82
N ALA A 327 -12.89 -5.50 -21.68
CA ALA A 327 -13.83 -5.17 -22.77
C ALA A 327 -13.14 -4.54 -23.99
N MET A 328 -12.01 -3.83 -23.79
CA MET A 328 -11.16 -3.28 -24.83
C MET A 328 -10.16 -4.30 -25.39
N GLY A 329 -10.14 -5.54 -24.87
CA GLY A 329 -9.15 -6.55 -25.21
C GLY A 329 -7.74 -6.24 -24.73
N LEU A 330 -7.61 -5.51 -23.60
CA LEU A 330 -6.34 -5.15 -22.98
C LEU A 330 -6.03 -6.08 -21.79
N CYS A 331 -4.79 -6.49 -21.67
CA CYS A 331 -4.31 -7.31 -20.56
C CYS A 331 -4.25 -6.49 -19.26
N SER A 332 -4.68 -7.08 -18.14
CA SER A 332 -4.60 -6.46 -16.80
C SER A 332 -3.19 -6.10 -16.38
N SER A 333 -2.17 -6.78 -16.88
CA SER A 333 -0.76 -6.49 -16.60
C SER A 333 -0.23 -5.22 -17.27
N ASN A 334 -1.06 -4.49 -18.03
CA ASN A 334 -0.73 -3.16 -18.55
C ASN A 334 -0.78 -2.09 -17.46
N LEU A 335 -1.56 -2.32 -16.39
CA LEU A 335 -1.65 -1.46 -15.22
C LEU A 335 -0.74 -2.01 -14.12
N VAL A 336 0.20 -1.17 -13.69
CA VAL A 336 1.17 -1.48 -12.62
C VAL A 336 0.75 -0.79 -11.33
#